data_d51f00494a48f35f241aba472905c7f4
#
_entry.id   d51f00494a48f35f241aba472905c7f4
#
_cell.length_a   1.000
_cell.length_b   1.000
_cell.length_c   1.000
_cell.angle_alpha   90.00
_cell.angle_beta   90.00
_cell.angle_gamma   90.00
#
_symmetry.space_group_name_H-M   'P 1'
#
loop_
_entity.id
_entity.type
_entity.pdbx_description
1 polymer ?
#
loop_
_entity_poly.entity_id
_entity_poly.type
_entity_poly.pdbx_seq_one_letter_code
_entity_poly.pdbx_strand_id
1 'polypeptide(L)'
;MIDEIQVKDVALIREASLSPSPRLTVLTGETGAGKTALVSAVKLLVGERADSSCVREGAKNAEVRGRLFPSDPTAEELVAVRKVSADGRSRATINGAMASVSELARTVGPLVELCGQHEYQSLLKPAEHGRILDGWADLESTVGAAFREALADARAAETALEELRATASASNTQLEEARFTLQQIEAVNPEGGEYEETRDWLARAEHAEVLARNSHGAAEALSGDGGALDALNTAISLIEEASRADESLAPFAASLREICFVVEDVSRDMAGYCDAIDFDGESLAAAQKRMGQLMGLMRSFGPTMEAVFERWDEAAALVGLVDDADENLARAEAAAEAAESALAEAAAAYDAARIEAAPRFAAAVNEVLGRLEMGTAALVCTVEPLPRESWSAAGSASVVFEFKPGASMQPRPLARIASGGEISRVMLAIKVALGAKDGTETLVFDEVDAGVGGSTANALAAVLAELAESHQVIAITHLAQVAVLADTHYTVTKTAGDAPETVLTPVEGDERVAEV
;
A
#
# COMPACT_ATOMS: atom_id res chain seq x y z
N MET A 1 -21.81 12.39 10.84
CA MET A 1 -22.33 13.47 11.74
C MET A 1 -21.92 13.19 13.18
N ILE A 2 -21.70 14.22 13.98
CA ILE A 2 -21.44 14.10 15.42
C ILE A 2 -22.74 13.84 16.16
N ASP A 3 -22.81 12.77 16.92
CA ASP A 3 -23.93 12.48 17.81
C ASP A 3 -23.72 13.06 19.21
N GLU A 4 -22.52 12.88 19.76
CA GLU A 4 -22.16 13.40 21.07
C GLU A 4 -20.66 13.75 21.16
N ILE A 5 -20.35 14.86 21.83
CA ILE A 5 -18.99 15.22 22.24
C ILE A 5 -18.96 15.33 23.76
N GLN A 6 -18.13 14.55 24.42
CA GLN A 6 -17.84 14.65 25.84
C GLN A 6 -16.43 15.26 26.03
N VAL A 7 -16.34 16.29 26.85
CA VAL A 7 -15.12 17.04 27.10
C VAL A 7 -14.82 17.00 28.59
N LYS A 8 -13.58 16.66 28.96
CA LYS A 8 -13.12 16.62 30.33
C LYS A 8 -11.75 17.26 30.49
N ASP A 9 -11.66 18.21 31.40
CA ASP A 9 -10.44 18.92 31.76
C ASP A 9 -9.71 19.58 30.58
N VAL A 10 -10.47 20.19 29.66
CA VAL A 10 -9.94 20.92 28.49
C VAL A 10 -10.07 22.43 28.75
N ALA A 11 -8.96 23.13 28.80
CA ALA A 11 -8.86 24.57 29.06
C ALA A 11 -9.71 24.97 30.29
N LEU A 12 -10.81 25.72 30.11
CA LEU A 12 -11.69 26.14 31.21
C LEU A 12 -12.84 25.14 31.46
N ILE A 13 -13.00 24.12 30.62
CA ILE A 13 -14.05 23.11 30.77
C ILE A 13 -13.55 22.02 31.72
N ARG A 14 -14.26 21.82 32.85
CA ARG A 14 -14.03 20.67 33.73
C ARG A 14 -14.71 19.42 33.19
N GLU A 15 -15.99 19.54 32.88
CA GLU A 15 -16.79 18.47 32.28
C GLU A 15 -17.94 19.10 31.50
N ALA A 16 -18.12 18.69 30.25
CA ALA A 16 -19.23 19.12 29.42
C ALA A 16 -19.62 18.03 28.44
N SER A 17 -20.90 17.96 28.09
CA SER A 17 -21.41 17.13 27.01
C SER A 17 -22.22 18.00 26.06
N LEU A 18 -21.99 17.79 24.77
CA LEU A 18 -22.70 18.43 23.66
C LEU A 18 -23.29 17.33 22.77
N SER A 19 -24.62 17.34 22.64
CA SER A 19 -25.35 16.48 21.69
C SER A 19 -25.99 17.38 20.62
N PRO A 20 -25.28 17.62 19.50
CA PRO A 20 -25.77 18.53 18.47
C PRO A 20 -26.95 17.94 17.72
N SER A 21 -27.86 18.81 17.26
CA SER A 21 -28.88 18.45 16.28
C SER A 21 -28.23 17.97 14.98
N PRO A 22 -28.85 17.09 14.23
CA PRO A 22 -28.38 16.74 12.88
C PRO A 22 -28.44 17.92 11.88
N ARG A 23 -29.06 19.04 12.25
CA ARG A 23 -29.16 20.27 11.47
C ARG A 23 -28.38 21.41 12.14
N LEU A 24 -29.05 22.45 12.62
CA LEU A 24 -28.42 23.64 13.20
C LEU A 24 -28.38 23.57 14.73
N THR A 25 -27.17 23.53 15.27
CA THR A 25 -26.91 23.72 16.70
C THR A 25 -26.21 25.04 16.92
N VAL A 26 -26.71 25.85 17.84
CA VAL A 26 -26.11 27.15 18.15
C VAL A 26 -25.63 27.18 19.59
N LEU A 27 -24.45 27.74 19.78
CA LEU A 27 -23.85 28.00 21.08
C LEU A 27 -23.71 29.52 21.28
N THR A 28 -24.47 30.06 22.21
CA THR A 28 -24.33 31.47 22.63
C THR A 28 -23.54 31.59 23.92
N GLY A 29 -23.12 32.79 24.25
CA GLY A 29 -22.43 33.13 25.51
C GLY A 29 -21.47 34.30 25.35
N GLU A 30 -21.01 34.85 26.45
CA GLU A 30 -20.09 36.00 26.47
C GLU A 30 -18.72 35.66 25.85
N THR A 31 -18.05 36.65 25.28
CA THR A 31 -16.67 36.52 24.82
C THR A 31 -15.74 36.15 26.00
N GLY A 32 -14.98 35.09 25.85
CA GLY A 32 -14.12 34.56 26.92
C GLY A 32 -14.79 33.57 27.88
N ALA A 33 -16.09 33.23 27.68
CA ALA A 33 -16.81 32.26 28.50
C ALA A 33 -16.40 30.81 28.26
N GLY A 34 -15.48 30.53 27.32
CA GLY A 34 -15.00 29.19 27.04
C GLY A 34 -15.46 28.61 25.72
N LYS A 35 -16.06 29.44 24.83
CA LYS A 35 -16.37 29.01 23.43
C LYS A 35 -15.13 28.48 22.74
N THR A 36 -13.98 29.13 22.87
CA THR A 36 -12.69 28.66 22.35
C THR A 36 -12.23 27.31 22.95
N ALA A 37 -12.65 27.00 24.20
CA ALA A 37 -12.31 25.71 24.81
C ALA A 37 -13.06 24.55 24.13
N LEU A 38 -14.31 24.76 23.69
CA LEU A 38 -15.06 23.77 22.93
C LEU A 38 -14.47 23.59 21.52
N VAL A 39 -14.10 24.66 20.84
CA VAL A 39 -13.38 24.59 19.57
C VAL A 39 -12.09 23.80 19.73
N SER A 40 -11.33 24.05 20.79
CA SER A 40 -10.12 23.28 21.11
C SER A 40 -10.42 21.79 21.34
N ALA A 41 -11.56 21.47 21.95
CA ALA A 41 -11.98 20.07 22.09
C ALA A 41 -12.27 19.40 20.74
N VAL A 42 -12.98 20.09 19.83
CA VAL A 42 -13.22 19.59 18.46
C VAL A 42 -11.91 19.42 17.71
N LYS A 43 -10.95 20.36 17.82
CA LYS A 43 -9.59 20.24 17.24
C LYS A 43 -8.87 18.98 17.70
N LEU A 44 -8.94 18.69 18.99
CA LEU A 44 -8.36 17.47 19.53
C LEU A 44 -9.03 16.24 18.94
N LEU A 45 -10.35 16.26 18.77
CA LEU A 45 -11.13 15.15 18.23
C LEU A 45 -10.81 14.87 16.76
N VAL A 46 -10.63 15.90 15.93
CA VAL A 46 -10.28 15.77 14.50
C VAL A 46 -8.79 15.45 14.28
N GLY A 47 -8.01 15.31 15.35
CA GLY A 47 -6.61 14.88 15.26
C GLY A 47 -5.61 16.01 15.02
N GLU A 48 -5.96 17.27 15.29
CA GLU A 48 -5.00 18.37 15.22
C GLU A 48 -3.89 18.25 16.27
N ARG A 49 -2.82 19.01 16.07
CA ARG A 49 -1.69 19.03 17.00
C ARG A 49 -2.13 19.56 18.36
N ALA A 50 -1.90 18.77 19.41
CA ALA A 50 -2.20 19.15 20.77
C ALA A 50 -1.00 19.86 21.41
N ASP A 51 -1.29 20.92 22.18
CA ASP A 51 -0.36 21.58 23.08
C ASP A 51 -0.76 21.28 24.54
N SER A 52 0.21 21.22 25.44
CA SER A 52 -0.05 21.02 26.89
C SER A 52 -0.91 22.13 27.51
N SER A 53 -0.96 23.29 26.90
CA SER A 53 -1.83 24.41 27.31
C SER A 53 -3.33 24.13 27.17
N CYS A 54 -3.72 23.09 26.38
CA CYS A 54 -5.11 22.64 26.31
C CYS A 54 -5.56 21.91 27.58
N VAL A 55 -4.64 21.46 28.44
CA VAL A 55 -4.98 20.76 29.69
C VAL A 55 -5.36 21.79 30.74
N ARG A 56 -6.51 21.57 31.39
CA ARG A 56 -6.98 22.45 32.48
C ARG A 56 -5.93 22.57 33.58
N GLU A 57 -5.75 23.76 34.11
CA GLU A 57 -4.82 24.01 35.20
C GLU A 57 -5.16 23.13 36.43
N GLY A 58 -4.17 22.43 36.93
CA GLY A 58 -4.30 21.47 38.05
C GLY A 58 -4.79 20.08 37.63
N ALA A 59 -5.20 19.85 36.39
CA ALA A 59 -5.58 18.55 35.89
C ALA A 59 -4.36 17.76 35.38
N LYS A 60 -4.43 16.42 35.45
CA LYS A 60 -3.38 15.54 34.93
C LYS A 60 -3.47 15.34 33.41
N ASN A 61 -4.69 15.30 32.89
CA ASN A 61 -4.97 15.03 31.49
C ASN A 61 -6.21 15.81 31.04
N ALA A 62 -6.24 16.25 29.80
CA ALA A 62 -7.43 16.59 29.06
C ALA A 62 -7.93 15.35 28.30
N GLU A 63 -9.26 15.17 28.22
CA GLU A 63 -9.88 14.09 27.47
C GLU A 63 -11.04 14.62 26.62
N VAL A 64 -11.08 14.25 25.36
CA VAL A 64 -12.22 14.47 24.47
C VAL A 64 -12.65 13.14 23.89
N ARG A 65 -13.96 12.86 23.97
CA ARG A 65 -14.58 11.71 23.35
C ARG A 65 -15.65 12.19 22.39
N GLY A 66 -15.64 11.70 21.17
CA GLY A 66 -16.68 11.93 20.18
C GLY A 66 -17.31 10.62 19.73
N ARG A 67 -18.62 10.61 19.63
CA ARG A 67 -19.41 9.58 18.96
C ARG A 67 -19.92 10.17 17.67
N LEU A 68 -19.59 9.50 16.54
CA LEU A 68 -19.94 9.95 15.20
C LEU A 68 -20.63 8.83 14.44
N PHE A 69 -21.62 9.21 13.64
CA PHE A 69 -22.28 8.33 12.69
C PHE A 69 -21.97 8.84 11.29
N PRO A 70 -21.09 8.19 10.52
CA PRO A 70 -20.88 8.54 9.11
C PRO A 70 -22.19 8.41 8.32
N SER A 71 -22.36 9.26 7.32
CA SER A 71 -23.57 9.23 6.47
C SER A 71 -23.60 8.04 5.51
N ASP A 72 -22.49 7.34 5.34
CA ASP A 72 -22.44 6.06 4.62
C ASP A 72 -23.21 5.00 5.42
N PRO A 73 -24.32 4.46 4.88
CA PRO A 73 -25.14 3.47 5.59
C PRO A 73 -24.43 2.14 5.86
N THR A 74 -23.27 1.92 5.26
CA THR A 74 -22.43 0.74 5.49
C THR A 74 -21.37 0.95 6.55
N ALA A 75 -21.12 2.21 6.97
CA ALA A 75 -20.15 2.55 7.98
C ALA A 75 -20.70 2.31 9.38
N GLU A 76 -19.86 1.71 10.24
CA GLU A 76 -20.19 1.49 11.65
C GLU A 76 -20.07 2.79 12.45
N GLU A 77 -20.71 2.83 13.63
CA GLU A 77 -20.53 3.88 14.63
C GLU A 77 -19.03 4.09 14.92
N LEU A 78 -18.61 5.34 14.94
CA LEU A 78 -17.24 5.73 15.21
C LEU A 78 -17.12 6.39 16.58
N VAL A 79 -16.44 5.75 17.51
CA VAL A 79 -16.11 6.33 18.83
C VAL A 79 -14.63 6.69 18.87
N ALA A 80 -14.34 7.99 18.81
CA ALA A 80 -13.00 8.54 18.87
C ALA A 80 -12.72 9.13 20.27
N VAL A 81 -11.57 8.81 20.84
CA VAL A 81 -11.13 9.38 22.13
C VAL A 81 -9.72 9.93 22.00
N ARG A 82 -9.54 11.16 22.45
CA ARG A 82 -8.22 11.82 22.52
C ARG A 82 -7.91 12.19 23.96
N LYS A 83 -6.72 11.81 24.44
CA LYS A 83 -6.18 12.21 25.76
C LYS A 83 -4.87 12.92 25.58
N VAL A 84 -4.73 14.07 26.25
CA VAL A 84 -3.51 14.85 26.27
C VAL A 84 -3.10 15.05 27.71
N SER A 85 -1.87 14.66 28.08
CA SER A 85 -1.34 14.82 29.42
C SER A 85 -0.69 16.19 29.58
N ALA A 86 -0.62 16.67 30.82
CA ALA A 86 0.01 17.95 31.16
C ALA A 86 1.51 18.01 30.77
N ASP A 87 2.17 16.86 30.57
CA ASP A 87 3.54 16.74 30.05
C ASP A 87 3.63 16.77 28.50
N GLY A 88 2.51 17.03 27.82
CA GLY A 88 2.42 17.14 26.35
C GLY A 88 2.30 15.79 25.63
N ARG A 89 2.27 14.65 26.33
CA ARG A 89 2.03 13.36 25.68
C ARG A 89 0.59 13.23 25.26
N SER A 90 0.38 12.66 24.07
CA SER A 90 -0.94 12.49 23.51
C SER A 90 -1.20 11.05 23.09
N ARG A 91 -2.43 10.57 23.34
CA ARG A 91 -2.91 9.23 22.96
C ARG A 91 -4.28 9.35 22.32
N ALA A 92 -4.53 8.51 21.33
CA ALA A 92 -5.84 8.39 20.71
C ALA A 92 -6.31 6.94 20.71
N THR A 93 -7.63 6.75 20.72
CA THR A 93 -8.26 5.46 20.43
C THR A 93 -9.43 5.65 19.48
N ILE A 94 -9.65 4.68 18.60
CA ILE A 94 -10.80 4.59 17.69
C ILE A 94 -11.48 3.26 17.96
N ASN A 95 -12.76 3.28 18.30
CA ASN A 95 -13.57 2.11 18.67
C ASN A 95 -12.90 1.24 19.76
N GLY A 96 -12.23 1.89 20.72
CA GLY A 96 -11.53 1.23 21.82
C GLY A 96 -10.12 0.70 21.48
N ALA A 97 -9.73 0.64 20.22
CA ALA A 97 -8.39 0.27 19.79
C ALA A 97 -7.43 1.47 19.85
N MET A 98 -6.16 1.25 20.19
CA MET A 98 -5.15 2.31 20.16
C MET A 98 -4.89 2.76 18.73
N ALA A 99 -4.92 4.07 18.52
CA ALA A 99 -4.68 4.71 17.23
C ALA A 99 -3.58 5.78 17.33
N SER A 100 -2.90 6.02 16.22
CA SER A 100 -2.02 7.19 16.10
C SER A 100 -2.84 8.46 15.88
N VAL A 101 -2.23 9.63 16.18
CA VAL A 101 -2.87 10.93 15.89
C VAL A 101 -3.14 11.11 14.41
N SER A 102 -2.22 10.65 13.56
CA SER A 102 -2.38 10.69 12.10
C SER A 102 -3.52 9.79 11.61
N GLU A 103 -3.74 8.67 12.26
CA GLU A 103 -4.87 7.79 11.95
C GLU A 103 -6.19 8.43 12.41
N LEU A 104 -6.22 9.04 13.59
CA LEU A 104 -7.36 9.81 14.04
C LEU A 104 -7.71 10.94 13.07
N ALA A 105 -6.71 11.71 12.62
CA ALA A 105 -6.90 12.78 11.64
C ALA A 105 -7.41 12.27 10.28
N ARG A 106 -6.96 11.09 9.84
CA ARG A 106 -7.41 10.49 8.58
C ARG A 106 -8.84 9.94 8.68
N THR A 107 -9.26 9.48 9.87
CA THR A 107 -10.56 8.83 10.06
C THR A 107 -11.65 9.85 10.45
N VAL A 108 -11.37 10.77 11.37
CA VAL A 108 -12.34 11.75 11.88
C VAL A 108 -12.27 13.07 11.12
N GLY A 109 -11.06 13.49 10.70
CA GLY A 109 -10.86 14.77 10.02
C GLY A 109 -11.76 15.01 8.80
N PRO A 110 -11.96 14.04 7.90
CA PRO A 110 -12.87 14.20 6.76
C PRO A 110 -14.35 14.41 7.14
N LEU A 111 -14.77 13.96 8.33
CA LEU A 111 -16.15 14.02 8.78
C LEU A 111 -16.51 15.37 9.42
N VAL A 112 -15.53 16.11 9.93
CA VAL A 112 -15.73 17.33 10.71
C VAL A 112 -14.77 18.41 10.28
N GLU A 113 -15.27 19.52 9.76
CA GLU A 113 -14.46 20.67 9.37
C GLU A 113 -14.73 21.88 10.29
N LEU A 114 -13.64 22.47 10.75
CA LEU A 114 -13.65 23.68 11.56
C LEU A 114 -13.52 24.91 10.67
N CYS A 115 -14.45 25.83 10.81
CA CYS A 115 -14.55 27.06 10.02
C CYS A 115 -14.32 28.29 10.93
N GLY A 116 -13.07 28.52 11.37
CA GLY A 116 -12.67 29.62 12.29
C GLY A 116 -11.36 30.30 11.89
N GLN A 117 -10.98 31.38 12.60
CA GLN A 117 -9.96 32.36 12.21
C GLN A 117 -8.53 31.85 11.90
N HIS A 118 -8.18 30.61 12.04
CA HIS A 118 -6.87 30.04 11.66
C HIS A 118 -6.99 28.58 11.22
N GLU A 119 -8.19 28.14 10.84
CA GLU A 119 -8.53 26.72 10.78
C GLU A 119 -8.97 26.22 9.41
N TYR A 120 -9.03 27.08 8.41
CA TYR A 120 -9.43 26.76 7.03
C TYR A 120 -8.33 26.00 6.27
N GLN A 121 -7.86 24.87 6.84
CA GLN A 121 -6.69 24.19 6.29
C GLN A 121 -6.91 23.66 4.89
N SER A 122 -8.10 23.21 4.52
CA SER A 122 -8.39 22.66 3.19
C SER A 122 -8.58 23.76 2.13
N LEU A 123 -9.48 24.71 2.38
CA LEU A 123 -9.84 25.76 1.41
C LEU A 123 -8.77 26.86 1.25
N LEU A 124 -7.86 27.02 2.21
CA LEU A 124 -6.71 27.92 2.05
C LEU A 124 -5.57 27.31 1.23
N LYS A 125 -5.62 25.99 0.97
CA LYS A 125 -4.59 25.30 0.18
C LYS A 125 -5.00 25.30 -1.30
N PRO A 126 -4.26 25.96 -2.18
CA PRO A 126 -4.56 25.95 -3.61
C PRO A 126 -4.64 24.54 -4.21
N ALA A 127 -3.93 23.56 -3.61
CA ALA A 127 -3.97 22.17 -4.04
C ALA A 127 -5.35 21.50 -3.90
N GLU A 128 -6.23 22.02 -3.03
CA GLU A 128 -7.58 21.50 -2.82
C GLU A 128 -8.64 22.17 -3.71
N HIS A 129 -8.32 23.34 -4.29
CA HIS A 129 -9.30 24.11 -5.07
C HIS A 129 -9.79 23.35 -6.30
N GLY A 130 -8.90 22.58 -6.97
CA GLY A 130 -9.26 21.73 -8.08
C GLY A 130 -10.29 20.67 -7.69
N ARG A 131 -10.03 19.96 -6.58
CA ARG A 131 -10.94 18.92 -6.06
C ARG A 131 -12.32 19.48 -5.71
N ILE A 132 -12.35 20.69 -5.14
CA ILE A 132 -13.62 21.35 -4.78
C ILE A 132 -14.41 21.72 -6.04
N LEU A 133 -13.78 22.31 -7.04
CA LEU A 133 -14.43 22.63 -8.31
C LEU A 133 -14.93 21.36 -9.02
N ASP A 134 -14.10 20.32 -9.06
CA ASP A 134 -14.41 19.04 -9.69
C ASP A 134 -15.60 18.34 -9.02
N GLY A 135 -15.64 18.34 -7.67
CA GLY A 135 -16.74 17.81 -6.89
C GLY A 135 -18.04 18.60 -7.14
N TRP A 136 -17.95 19.93 -7.16
CA TRP A 136 -19.11 20.79 -7.44
C TRP A 136 -19.68 20.56 -8.84
N ALA A 137 -18.83 20.39 -9.84
CA ALA A 137 -19.20 20.23 -11.24
C ALA A 137 -19.37 18.76 -11.68
N ASP A 138 -19.25 17.77 -10.76
CA ASP A 138 -19.30 16.33 -11.02
C ASP A 138 -18.27 15.84 -12.07
N LEU A 139 -17.10 16.47 -12.11
CA LEU A 139 -16.04 16.15 -13.08
C LEU A 139 -15.22 14.92 -12.69
N GLU A 140 -15.13 14.60 -11.40
CA GLU A 140 -14.27 13.52 -10.89
C GLU A 140 -14.62 12.14 -11.44
N SER A 141 -15.92 11.84 -11.61
CA SER A 141 -16.41 10.55 -12.09
C SER A 141 -16.45 10.42 -13.62
N THR A 142 -16.17 11.52 -14.32
CA THR A 142 -16.27 11.62 -15.79
C THR A 142 -14.89 11.93 -16.38
N VAL A 143 -14.67 13.15 -16.84
CA VAL A 143 -13.40 13.60 -17.47
C VAL A 143 -12.19 13.49 -16.54
N GLY A 144 -12.37 13.67 -15.24
CA GLY A 144 -11.32 13.48 -14.25
C GLY A 144 -10.88 12.02 -14.11
N ALA A 145 -11.81 11.07 -14.17
CA ALA A 145 -11.49 9.65 -14.16
C ALA A 145 -10.74 9.25 -15.42
N ALA A 146 -11.22 9.69 -16.61
CA ALA A 146 -10.56 9.43 -17.88
C ALA A 146 -9.12 10.01 -17.93
N PHE A 147 -8.92 11.21 -17.40
CA PHE A 147 -7.59 11.81 -17.29
C PHE A 147 -6.66 10.98 -16.38
N ARG A 148 -7.14 10.53 -15.20
CA ARG A 148 -6.32 9.72 -14.28
C ARG A 148 -5.96 8.37 -14.87
N GLU A 149 -6.87 7.72 -15.59
CA GLU A 149 -6.62 6.49 -16.33
C GLU A 149 -5.55 6.70 -17.41
N ALA A 150 -5.75 7.69 -18.27
CA ALA A 150 -4.78 8.01 -19.33
C ALA A 150 -3.40 8.40 -18.77
N LEU A 151 -3.34 9.09 -17.61
CA LEU A 151 -2.09 9.42 -16.92
C LEU A 151 -1.38 8.16 -16.40
N ALA A 152 -2.13 7.20 -15.87
CA ALA A 152 -1.58 5.94 -15.39
C ALA A 152 -1.04 5.11 -16.57
N ASP A 153 -1.78 5.05 -17.68
CA ASP A 153 -1.38 4.32 -18.88
C ASP A 153 -0.13 4.94 -19.54
N ALA A 154 -0.06 6.27 -19.64
CA ALA A 154 1.11 6.96 -20.18
C ALA A 154 2.35 6.71 -19.33
N ARG A 155 2.25 6.75 -17.99
CA ARG A 155 3.36 6.44 -17.09
C ARG A 155 3.79 4.98 -17.16
N ALA A 156 2.83 4.06 -17.28
CA ALA A 156 3.14 2.65 -17.44
C ALA A 156 3.87 2.37 -18.76
N ALA A 157 3.41 2.98 -19.86
CA ALA A 157 4.03 2.85 -21.16
C ALA A 157 5.44 3.47 -21.21
N GLU A 158 5.63 4.63 -20.57
CA GLU A 158 6.94 5.28 -20.44
C GLU A 158 7.92 4.42 -19.63
N THR A 159 7.47 3.88 -18.50
CA THR A 159 8.28 2.98 -17.67
C THR A 159 8.69 1.72 -18.44
N ALA A 160 7.74 1.10 -19.14
CA ALA A 160 8.02 -0.10 -19.95
C ALA A 160 9.03 0.20 -21.07
N LEU A 161 8.91 1.38 -21.71
CA LEU A 161 9.86 1.82 -22.73
C LEU A 161 11.26 2.07 -22.16
N GLU A 162 11.36 2.69 -20.98
CA GLU A 162 12.65 2.92 -20.29
C GLU A 162 13.32 1.60 -19.91
N GLU A 163 12.57 0.63 -19.37
CA GLU A 163 13.07 -0.70 -19.04
C GLU A 163 13.60 -1.44 -20.26
N LEU A 164 12.86 -1.40 -21.38
CA LEU A 164 13.31 -1.98 -22.66
C LEU A 164 14.55 -1.29 -23.18
N ARG A 165 14.64 0.04 -23.15
CA ARG A 165 15.84 0.80 -23.55
C ARG A 165 17.05 0.48 -22.66
N ALA A 166 16.85 0.37 -21.37
CA ALA A 166 17.90 -0.02 -20.44
C ALA A 166 18.41 -1.44 -20.73
N THR A 167 17.52 -2.38 -21.03
CA THR A 167 17.87 -3.76 -21.39
C THR A 167 18.56 -3.84 -22.74
N ALA A 168 18.07 -3.14 -23.74
CA ALA A 168 18.68 -3.08 -25.08
C ALA A 168 20.07 -2.41 -25.05
N SER A 169 20.32 -1.49 -24.12
CA SER A 169 21.62 -0.86 -23.91
C SER A 169 22.57 -1.68 -23.05
N ALA A 170 22.10 -2.81 -22.48
CA ALA A 170 22.96 -3.74 -21.76
C ALA A 170 24.10 -4.18 -22.66
N SER A 171 25.32 -4.09 -22.15
CA SER A 171 26.59 -4.30 -22.85
C SER A 171 26.54 -5.55 -23.75
N ASN A 172 27.04 -5.47 -24.98
CA ASN A 172 27.29 -6.62 -25.86
C ASN A 172 27.97 -7.79 -25.13
N THR A 173 28.78 -7.50 -24.12
CA THR A 173 29.44 -8.49 -23.28
C THR A 173 28.45 -9.36 -22.49
N GLN A 174 27.39 -8.77 -21.93
CA GLN A 174 26.35 -9.53 -21.18
C GLN A 174 25.52 -10.41 -22.12
N LEU A 175 25.25 -9.90 -23.31
CA LEU A 175 24.53 -10.67 -24.34
C LEU A 175 25.37 -11.85 -24.86
N GLU A 176 26.66 -11.62 -25.15
CA GLU A 176 27.56 -12.69 -25.53
C GLU A 176 27.73 -13.74 -24.42
N GLU A 177 27.81 -13.31 -23.15
CA GLU A 177 27.86 -14.21 -22.02
C GLU A 177 26.55 -15.02 -21.89
N ALA A 178 25.40 -14.40 -22.08
CA ALA A 178 24.11 -15.08 -22.06
C ALA A 178 23.99 -16.10 -23.20
N ARG A 179 24.36 -15.71 -24.43
CA ARG A 179 24.38 -16.62 -25.59
C ARG A 179 25.33 -17.80 -25.38
N PHE A 180 26.51 -17.54 -24.82
CA PHE A 180 27.46 -18.59 -24.45
C PHE A 180 26.87 -19.53 -23.41
N THR A 181 26.23 -18.99 -22.37
CA THR A 181 25.54 -19.76 -21.33
C THR A 181 24.46 -20.68 -21.92
N LEU A 182 23.59 -20.12 -22.77
CA LEU A 182 22.57 -20.90 -23.47
C LEU A 182 23.18 -22.03 -24.30
N GLN A 183 24.16 -21.70 -25.14
CA GLN A 183 24.82 -22.68 -26.00
C GLN A 183 25.45 -23.82 -25.20
N GLN A 184 26.07 -23.54 -24.06
CA GLN A 184 26.70 -24.55 -23.23
C GLN A 184 25.68 -25.44 -22.52
N ILE A 185 24.57 -24.88 -22.02
CA ILE A 185 23.54 -25.65 -21.33
C ILE A 185 22.73 -26.48 -22.35
N GLU A 186 22.35 -25.86 -23.48
CA GLU A 186 21.60 -26.53 -24.55
C GLU A 186 22.39 -27.68 -25.20
N ALA A 187 23.73 -27.52 -25.34
CA ALA A 187 24.58 -28.58 -25.86
C ALA A 187 24.56 -29.85 -24.98
N VAL A 188 24.34 -29.69 -23.68
CA VAL A 188 24.18 -30.79 -22.73
C VAL A 188 22.72 -31.23 -22.63
N ASN A 189 21.78 -30.28 -22.80
CA ASN A 189 20.33 -30.49 -22.70
C ASN A 189 19.94 -31.27 -21.43
N PRO A 190 20.11 -30.67 -20.24
CA PRO A 190 19.78 -31.31 -18.97
C PRO A 190 18.28 -31.36 -18.76
N GLU A 191 17.78 -32.44 -18.13
CA GLU A 191 16.39 -32.58 -17.74
C GLU A 191 16.21 -32.40 -16.22
N GLY A 192 15.00 -31.96 -15.81
CA GLY A 192 14.70 -31.76 -14.38
C GLY A 192 14.72 -33.12 -13.65
N GLY A 193 15.49 -33.20 -12.54
CA GLY A 193 15.65 -34.45 -11.76
C GLY A 193 16.69 -35.43 -12.30
N GLU A 194 17.21 -35.24 -13.53
CA GLU A 194 18.14 -36.15 -14.18
C GLU A 194 19.44 -36.36 -13.38
N TYR A 195 19.94 -35.31 -12.74
CA TYR A 195 21.15 -35.39 -11.92
C TYR A 195 20.97 -36.34 -10.72
N GLU A 196 19.87 -36.18 -9.99
CA GLU A 196 19.55 -37.02 -8.84
C GLU A 196 19.32 -38.46 -9.25
N GLU A 197 18.56 -38.66 -10.32
CA GLU A 197 18.29 -40.02 -10.88
C GLU A 197 19.57 -40.71 -11.33
N THR A 198 20.43 -39.99 -12.07
CA THR A 198 21.70 -40.52 -12.55
C THR A 198 22.66 -40.81 -11.39
N ARG A 199 22.72 -39.95 -10.39
CA ARG A 199 23.55 -40.16 -9.18
C ARG A 199 23.12 -41.39 -8.41
N ASP A 200 21.81 -41.55 -8.18
CA ASP A 200 21.25 -42.67 -7.43
C ASP A 200 21.37 -43.98 -8.21
N TRP A 201 21.31 -43.94 -9.55
CA TRP A 201 21.58 -45.05 -10.42
C TRP A 201 23.07 -45.47 -10.39
N LEU A 202 23.99 -44.48 -10.50
CA LEU A 202 25.43 -44.73 -10.44
C LEU A 202 25.86 -45.37 -9.12
N ALA A 203 25.33 -44.90 -7.99
CA ALA A 203 25.62 -45.51 -6.70
C ALA A 203 25.21 -46.99 -6.61
N ARG A 204 24.11 -47.37 -7.25
CA ARG A 204 23.68 -48.79 -7.34
C ARG A 204 24.54 -49.59 -8.30
N ALA A 205 24.88 -49.02 -9.46
CA ALA A 205 25.68 -49.66 -10.48
C ALA A 205 27.13 -49.92 -10.04
N GLU A 206 27.75 -48.99 -9.30
CA GLU A 206 29.11 -49.19 -8.74
C GLU A 206 29.17 -50.36 -7.77
N HIS A 207 28.15 -50.60 -6.97
CA HIS A 207 28.05 -51.79 -6.13
C HIS A 207 27.91 -53.05 -6.96
N ALA A 208 27.10 -53.06 -8.03
CA ALA A 208 26.95 -54.18 -8.94
C ALA A 208 28.25 -54.48 -9.68
N GLU A 209 29.00 -53.46 -10.15
CA GLU A 209 30.32 -53.60 -10.77
C GLU A 209 31.33 -54.32 -9.85
N VAL A 210 31.41 -53.83 -8.60
CA VAL A 210 32.34 -54.40 -7.61
C VAL A 210 32.02 -55.86 -7.33
N LEU A 211 30.73 -56.18 -7.19
CA LEU A 211 30.26 -57.54 -6.98
C LEU A 211 30.56 -58.44 -8.19
N ALA A 212 30.20 -58.00 -9.40
CA ALA A 212 30.46 -58.75 -10.64
C ALA A 212 31.95 -59.01 -10.86
N ARG A 213 32.78 -57.97 -10.75
CA ARG A 213 34.25 -58.06 -10.93
C ARG A 213 34.89 -59.03 -9.93
N ASN A 214 34.53 -58.92 -8.64
CA ASN A 214 35.14 -59.74 -7.60
C ASN A 214 34.64 -61.19 -7.66
N SER A 215 33.36 -61.43 -7.97
CA SER A 215 32.82 -62.78 -8.15
C SER A 215 33.42 -63.45 -9.37
N HIS A 216 33.55 -62.72 -10.49
CA HIS A 216 34.22 -63.23 -11.69
C HIS A 216 35.71 -63.56 -11.43
N GLY A 217 36.44 -62.64 -10.78
CA GLY A 217 37.84 -62.83 -10.42
C GLY A 217 38.03 -64.00 -9.47
N ALA A 218 37.10 -64.25 -8.54
CA ALA A 218 37.15 -65.40 -7.65
C ALA A 218 36.91 -66.71 -8.42
N ALA A 219 35.92 -66.77 -9.31
CA ALA A 219 35.63 -67.93 -10.15
C ALA A 219 36.83 -68.23 -11.05
N GLU A 220 37.43 -67.28 -11.71
CA GLU A 220 38.63 -67.39 -12.56
C GLU A 220 39.85 -67.90 -11.77
N ALA A 221 40.09 -67.40 -10.56
CA ALA A 221 41.19 -67.87 -9.69
C ALA A 221 41.02 -69.35 -9.27
N LEU A 222 39.78 -69.83 -9.17
CA LEU A 222 39.49 -71.21 -8.80
C LEU A 222 39.55 -72.11 -9.99
N SER A 223 38.96 -71.77 -11.11
CA SER A 223 38.74 -72.67 -12.26
C SER A 223 39.34 -72.21 -13.59
N GLY A 224 39.93 -71.00 -13.67
CA GLY A 224 40.63 -70.53 -14.86
C GLY A 224 41.95 -71.25 -15.12
N ASP A 225 42.59 -70.92 -16.28
CA ASP A 225 43.86 -71.53 -16.70
C ASP A 225 44.96 -71.26 -15.63
N GLY A 226 45.53 -72.28 -15.04
CA GLY A 226 46.51 -72.21 -13.96
C GLY A 226 45.89 -71.91 -12.59
N GLY A 227 44.60 -72.00 -12.44
CA GLY A 227 43.86 -71.83 -11.22
C GLY A 227 44.03 -72.93 -10.17
N ALA A 228 43.26 -72.84 -9.08
CA ALA A 228 43.37 -73.77 -7.95
C ALA A 228 43.06 -75.21 -8.38
N LEU A 229 42.08 -75.40 -9.28
CA LEU A 229 41.74 -76.73 -9.80
C LEU A 229 42.86 -77.41 -10.58
N ASP A 230 43.59 -76.66 -11.41
CA ASP A 230 44.74 -77.16 -12.14
C ASP A 230 45.87 -77.58 -11.20
N ALA A 231 46.12 -76.75 -10.16
CA ALA A 231 47.12 -77.07 -9.14
C ALA A 231 46.73 -78.35 -8.33
N LEU A 232 45.44 -78.46 -7.96
CA LEU A 232 44.93 -79.64 -7.26
C LEU A 232 45.00 -80.85 -8.11
N ASN A 233 44.59 -80.79 -9.38
CA ASN A 233 44.68 -81.91 -10.32
C ASN A 233 46.14 -82.39 -10.55
N THR A 234 47.07 -81.45 -10.65
CA THR A 234 48.50 -81.71 -10.74
C THR A 234 48.99 -82.44 -9.47
N ALA A 235 48.61 -81.99 -8.30
CA ALA A 235 48.97 -82.58 -7.02
C ALA A 235 48.37 -84.01 -6.88
N ILE A 236 47.09 -84.17 -7.27
CA ILE A 236 46.42 -85.49 -7.29
C ILE A 236 47.21 -86.45 -8.18
N SER A 237 47.55 -86.07 -9.43
CA SER A 237 48.30 -86.89 -10.36
C SER A 237 49.65 -87.37 -9.83
N LEU A 238 50.38 -86.41 -9.19
CA LEU A 238 51.68 -86.73 -8.58
C LEU A 238 51.56 -87.68 -7.38
N ILE A 239 50.55 -87.50 -6.53
CA ILE A 239 50.31 -88.38 -5.37
C ILE A 239 49.82 -89.73 -5.81
N GLU A 240 48.99 -89.81 -6.84
CA GLU A 240 48.54 -91.12 -7.44
C GLU A 240 49.68 -91.91 -8.05
N GLU A 241 50.62 -91.24 -8.71
CA GLU A 241 51.84 -91.88 -9.22
C GLU A 241 52.70 -92.37 -8.06
N ALA A 242 52.89 -91.56 -7.02
CA ALA A 242 53.64 -91.92 -5.83
C ALA A 242 52.97 -93.06 -5.02
N SER A 243 51.65 -93.12 -4.99
CA SER A 243 50.90 -94.16 -4.27
C SER A 243 51.02 -95.54 -4.86
N ARG A 244 51.51 -95.64 -6.10
CA ARG A 244 51.87 -96.95 -6.73
C ARG A 244 53.12 -97.55 -6.06
N ALA A 245 53.95 -96.71 -5.46
CA ALA A 245 55.14 -97.19 -4.76
C ALA A 245 54.92 -97.27 -3.22
N ASP A 246 54.02 -96.45 -2.65
CA ASP A 246 53.65 -96.48 -1.23
C ASP A 246 52.15 -96.25 -1.07
N GLU A 247 51.39 -97.33 -0.78
CA GLU A 247 49.92 -97.36 -0.64
C GLU A 247 49.42 -96.42 0.49
N SER A 248 50.29 -96.12 1.43
CA SER A 248 49.94 -95.18 2.56
C SER A 248 49.59 -93.74 2.07
N LEU A 249 49.93 -93.43 0.82
CA LEU A 249 49.64 -92.08 0.22
C LEU A 249 48.25 -92.03 -0.43
N ALA A 250 47.59 -93.18 -0.70
CA ALA A 250 46.29 -93.25 -1.36
C ALA A 250 45.18 -92.42 -0.65
N PRO A 251 45.12 -92.38 0.72
CA PRO A 251 44.13 -91.54 1.40
C PRO A 251 44.30 -90.05 1.11
N PHE A 252 45.53 -89.53 0.89
CA PHE A 252 45.77 -88.15 0.56
C PHE A 252 45.23 -87.78 -0.82
N ALA A 253 45.42 -88.68 -1.82
CA ALA A 253 44.83 -88.47 -3.13
C ALA A 253 43.30 -88.45 -3.09
N ALA A 254 42.66 -89.28 -2.23
CA ALA A 254 41.22 -89.26 -2.03
C ALA A 254 40.74 -87.94 -1.40
N SER A 255 41.45 -87.47 -0.37
CA SER A 255 41.13 -86.16 0.28
C SER A 255 41.27 -84.96 -0.69
N LEU A 256 42.32 -85.01 -1.54
CA LEU A 256 42.50 -83.93 -2.54
C LEU A 256 41.39 -83.98 -3.62
N ARG A 257 40.90 -85.15 -4.02
CA ARG A 257 39.73 -85.27 -4.93
C ARG A 257 38.45 -84.67 -4.31
N GLU A 258 38.20 -84.93 -3.01
CA GLU A 258 37.07 -84.37 -2.29
C GLU A 258 37.18 -82.86 -2.28
N ILE A 259 38.37 -82.30 -2.03
CA ILE A 259 38.63 -80.84 -2.07
C ILE A 259 38.39 -80.32 -3.50
N CYS A 260 38.83 -81.03 -4.52
CA CYS A 260 38.62 -80.65 -5.91
C CYS A 260 37.13 -80.50 -6.25
N PHE A 261 36.29 -81.43 -5.84
CA PHE A 261 34.82 -81.34 -6.03
C PHE A 261 34.24 -80.12 -5.31
N VAL A 262 34.66 -79.84 -4.08
CA VAL A 262 34.21 -78.64 -3.32
C VAL A 262 34.64 -77.33 -4.04
N VAL A 263 35.87 -77.30 -4.57
CA VAL A 263 36.35 -76.11 -5.30
C VAL A 263 35.60 -75.89 -6.62
N GLU A 264 35.27 -77.02 -7.34
CA GLU A 264 34.46 -76.97 -8.56
C GLU A 264 33.05 -76.45 -8.28
N ASP A 265 32.40 -76.89 -7.18
CA ASP A 265 31.05 -76.46 -6.82
C ASP A 265 31.06 -74.95 -6.42
N VAL A 266 32.02 -74.53 -5.59
CA VAL A 266 32.17 -73.14 -5.22
C VAL A 266 32.44 -72.25 -6.43
N SER A 267 33.30 -72.72 -7.37
CA SER A 267 33.59 -71.96 -8.61
C SER A 267 32.32 -71.82 -9.48
N ARG A 268 31.51 -72.89 -9.61
CA ARG A 268 30.27 -72.86 -10.36
C ARG A 268 29.25 -71.94 -9.72
N ASP A 269 29.12 -71.96 -8.37
CA ASP A 269 28.24 -71.08 -7.62
C ASP A 269 28.64 -69.64 -7.79
N MET A 270 29.95 -69.34 -7.75
CA MET A 270 30.47 -67.95 -7.97
C MET A 270 30.22 -67.49 -9.41
N ALA A 271 30.37 -68.33 -10.41
CA ALA A 271 30.05 -68.02 -11.81
C ALA A 271 28.55 -67.74 -11.97
N GLY A 272 27.68 -68.59 -11.41
CA GLY A 272 26.24 -68.42 -11.43
C GLY A 272 25.78 -67.15 -10.68
N TYR A 273 26.44 -66.82 -9.60
CA TYR A 273 26.19 -65.54 -8.89
C TYR A 273 26.59 -64.31 -9.75
N CYS A 274 27.72 -64.36 -10.45
CA CYS A 274 28.18 -63.33 -11.38
C CYS A 274 27.18 -63.13 -12.53
N ASP A 275 26.69 -64.23 -13.14
CA ASP A 275 25.71 -64.16 -14.23
C ASP A 275 24.34 -63.62 -13.80
N ALA A 276 24.00 -63.74 -12.51
CA ALA A 276 22.77 -63.25 -11.96
C ALA A 276 22.83 -61.75 -11.64
N ILE A 277 24.02 -61.13 -11.64
CA ILE A 277 24.18 -59.68 -11.45
C ILE A 277 23.83 -59.00 -12.78
N ASP A 278 22.74 -58.22 -12.77
CA ASP A 278 22.37 -57.34 -13.90
C ASP A 278 23.29 -56.12 -13.95
N PHE A 279 24.48 -56.31 -14.57
CA PHE A 279 25.49 -55.28 -14.71
C PHE A 279 25.88 -55.13 -16.20
N ASP A 280 25.64 -53.92 -16.69
CA ASP A 280 26.08 -53.49 -18.01
C ASP A 280 27.16 -52.37 -17.92
N GLY A 281 28.38 -52.71 -18.26
CA GLY A 281 29.51 -51.81 -18.25
C GLY A 281 29.39 -50.63 -19.23
N GLU A 282 28.69 -50.84 -20.36
CA GLU A 282 28.46 -49.75 -21.34
C GLU A 282 27.48 -48.71 -20.76
N SER A 283 26.42 -49.15 -20.12
CA SER A 283 25.45 -48.32 -19.43
C SER A 283 26.10 -47.55 -18.28
N LEU A 284 27.01 -48.17 -17.51
CA LEU A 284 27.78 -47.50 -16.45
C LEU A 284 28.68 -46.42 -17.02
N ALA A 285 29.42 -46.69 -18.07
CA ALA A 285 30.30 -45.71 -18.72
C ALA A 285 29.50 -44.53 -19.32
N ALA A 286 28.35 -44.82 -19.91
CA ALA A 286 27.44 -43.79 -20.44
C ALA A 286 26.91 -42.88 -19.32
N ALA A 287 26.45 -43.46 -18.21
CA ALA A 287 25.95 -42.70 -17.06
C ALA A 287 27.03 -41.88 -16.37
N GLN A 288 28.27 -42.41 -16.24
CA GLN A 288 29.42 -41.65 -15.73
C GLN A 288 29.78 -40.48 -16.63
N LYS A 289 29.75 -40.64 -17.94
CA LYS A 289 29.94 -39.56 -18.90
C LYS A 289 28.85 -38.50 -18.77
N ARG A 290 27.59 -38.92 -18.66
CA ARG A 290 26.44 -38.02 -18.49
C ARG A 290 26.53 -37.26 -17.20
N MET A 291 26.81 -37.90 -16.08
CA MET A 291 27.07 -37.26 -14.78
C MET A 291 28.20 -36.23 -14.89
N GLY A 292 29.28 -36.56 -15.59
CA GLY A 292 30.39 -35.63 -15.83
C GLY A 292 29.95 -34.36 -16.57
N GLN A 293 29.01 -34.46 -17.53
CA GLN A 293 28.45 -33.33 -18.24
C GLN A 293 27.58 -32.46 -17.32
N LEU A 294 26.69 -33.08 -16.54
CA LEU A 294 25.83 -32.35 -15.57
C LEU A 294 26.66 -31.66 -14.49
N MET A 295 27.64 -32.34 -13.92
CA MET A 295 28.60 -31.71 -12.97
C MET A 295 29.45 -30.63 -13.62
N GLY A 296 29.70 -30.70 -14.91
CA GLY A 296 30.36 -29.64 -15.69
C GLY A 296 29.52 -28.38 -15.72
N LEU A 297 28.22 -28.50 -15.98
CA LEU A 297 27.28 -27.38 -15.93
C LEU A 297 27.21 -26.75 -14.53
N MET A 298 27.08 -27.59 -13.50
CA MET A 298 27.05 -27.11 -12.11
C MET A 298 28.32 -26.34 -11.72
N ARG A 299 29.49 -26.75 -12.18
CA ARG A 299 30.76 -26.01 -11.93
C ARG A 299 30.81 -24.65 -12.62
N SER A 300 30.15 -24.54 -13.77
CA SER A 300 30.22 -23.34 -14.61
C SER A 300 29.12 -22.34 -14.26
N PHE A 301 27.92 -22.81 -13.90
CA PHE A 301 26.72 -21.99 -13.86
C PHE A 301 26.01 -21.95 -12.49
N GLY A 302 26.37 -22.83 -11.53
CA GLY A 302 25.81 -22.79 -10.19
C GLY A 302 26.04 -24.08 -9.41
N PRO A 303 25.90 -24.06 -8.07
CA PRO A 303 26.24 -25.20 -7.22
C PRO A 303 25.21 -26.35 -7.29
N THR A 304 24.04 -26.13 -7.86
CA THR A 304 22.96 -27.11 -8.02
C THR A 304 22.37 -27.06 -9.42
N MET A 305 21.63 -28.10 -9.81
CA MET A 305 20.94 -28.12 -11.12
C MET A 305 19.83 -27.06 -11.19
N GLU A 306 19.14 -26.77 -10.08
CA GLU A 306 18.19 -25.66 -10.02
C GLU A 306 18.85 -24.31 -10.37
N ALA A 307 20.04 -24.05 -9.82
CA ALA A 307 20.80 -22.83 -10.15
C ALA A 307 21.23 -22.81 -11.62
N VAL A 308 21.51 -23.96 -12.24
CA VAL A 308 21.81 -24.05 -13.67
C VAL A 308 20.54 -23.72 -14.49
N PHE A 309 19.37 -24.22 -14.10
CA PHE A 309 18.11 -23.90 -14.78
C PHE A 309 17.72 -22.43 -14.60
N GLU A 310 17.89 -21.87 -13.39
CA GLU A 310 17.70 -20.43 -13.17
C GLU A 310 18.60 -19.59 -14.10
N ARG A 311 19.86 -19.95 -14.21
CA ARG A 311 20.80 -19.31 -15.14
C ARG A 311 20.42 -19.49 -16.60
N TRP A 312 19.88 -20.65 -16.96
CA TRP A 312 19.35 -20.91 -18.30
C TRP A 312 18.18 -19.98 -18.61
N ASP A 313 17.21 -19.91 -17.69
CA ASP A 313 16.02 -19.05 -17.83
C ASP A 313 16.40 -17.58 -17.90
N GLU A 314 17.32 -17.11 -17.02
CA GLU A 314 17.85 -15.75 -17.06
C GLU A 314 18.53 -15.44 -18.40
N ALA A 315 19.37 -16.34 -18.89
CA ALA A 315 20.07 -16.18 -20.15
C ALA A 315 19.10 -16.23 -21.35
N ALA A 316 18.12 -17.11 -21.32
CA ALA A 316 17.08 -17.22 -22.35
C ALA A 316 16.21 -15.97 -22.38
N ALA A 317 15.81 -15.45 -21.21
CA ALA A 317 15.05 -14.21 -21.10
C ALA A 317 15.85 -13.01 -21.67
N LEU A 318 17.15 -12.92 -21.34
CA LEU A 318 17.99 -11.84 -21.83
C LEU A 318 18.21 -11.90 -23.35
N VAL A 319 18.45 -13.09 -23.90
CA VAL A 319 18.63 -13.28 -25.36
C VAL A 319 17.30 -13.06 -26.09
N GLY A 320 16.18 -13.57 -25.57
CA GLY A 320 14.87 -13.36 -26.18
C GLY A 320 14.47 -11.89 -26.20
N LEU A 321 14.81 -11.13 -25.15
CA LEU A 321 14.59 -9.67 -25.10
C LEU A 321 15.40 -8.92 -26.17
N VAL A 322 16.57 -9.41 -26.56
CA VAL A 322 17.44 -8.73 -27.53
C VAL A 322 17.17 -9.17 -28.96
N ASP A 323 16.87 -10.44 -29.21
CA ASP A 323 16.57 -10.94 -30.55
C ASP A 323 15.25 -10.34 -31.11
N ASP A 324 14.28 -10.02 -30.20
CA ASP A 324 13.06 -9.27 -30.53
C ASP A 324 13.17 -7.75 -30.22
N ALA A 325 14.36 -7.27 -29.83
CA ALA A 325 14.54 -5.96 -29.22
C ALA A 325 14.08 -4.80 -30.10
N ASP A 326 14.43 -4.83 -31.38
CA ASP A 326 14.09 -3.74 -32.31
C ASP A 326 12.57 -3.67 -32.55
N GLU A 327 11.90 -4.82 -32.67
CA GLU A 327 10.45 -4.86 -32.87
C GLU A 327 9.70 -4.52 -31.56
N ASN A 328 10.17 -5.04 -30.43
CA ASN A 328 9.60 -4.75 -29.11
C ASN A 328 9.81 -3.28 -28.74
N LEU A 329 10.98 -2.70 -29.04
CA LEU A 329 11.28 -1.29 -28.82
C LEU A 329 10.38 -0.40 -29.66
N ALA A 330 10.26 -0.66 -30.98
CA ALA A 330 9.40 0.10 -31.87
C ALA A 330 7.92 0.02 -31.43
N ARG A 331 7.47 -1.16 -30.96
CA ARG A 331 6.11 -1.36 -30.45
C ARG A 331 5.90 -0.58 -29.15
N ALA A 332 6.87 -0.59 -28.23
CA ALA A 332 6.79 0.16 -26.99
C ALA A 332 6.85 1.67 -27.22
N GLU A 333 7.65 2.15 -28.18
CA GLU A 333 7.69 3.55 -28.60
C GLU A 333 6.34 4.00 -29.16
N ALA A 334 5.76 3.22 -30.06
CA ALA A 334 4.42 3.50 -30.59
C ALA A 334 3.33 3.48 -29.50
N ALA A 335 3.43 2.55 -28.55
CA ALA A 335 2.49 2.49 -27.43
C ALA A 335 2.64 3.70 -26.49
N ALA A 336 3.86 4.13 -26.18
CA ALA A 336 4.12 5.33 -25.37
C ALA A 336 3.62 6.62 -26.07
N GLU A 337 3.85 6.76 -27.37
CA GLU A 337 3.35 7.89 -28.16
C GLU A 337 1.81 7.91 -28.20
N ALA A 338 1.17 6.76 -28.40
CA ALA A 338 -0.28 6.65 -28.39
C ALA A 338 -0.88 6.97 -27.02
N ALA A 339 -0.26 6.47 -25.93
CA ALA A 339 -0.69 6.75 -24.57
C ALA A 339 -0.51 8.24 -24.20
N GLU A 340 0.58 8.87 -24.60
CA GLU A 340 0.81 10.31 -24.40
C GLU A 340 -0.18 11.16 -25.20
N SER A 341 -0.53 10.76 -26.44
CA SER A 341 -1.57 11.43 -27.23
C SER A 341 -2.94 11.32 -26.56
N ALA A 342 -3.31 10.14 -26.08
CA ALA A 342 -4.57 9.93 -25.35
C ALA A 342 -4.61 10.75 -24.05
N LEU A 343 -3.48 10.82 -23.34
CA LEU A 343 -3.36 11.67 -22.15
C LEU A 343 -3.53 13.15 -22.48
N ALA A 344 -2.94 13.63 -23.57
CA ALA A 344 -3.09 15.03 -23.99
C ALA A 344 -4.55 15.38 -24.34
N GLU A 345 -5.27 14.47 -25.01
CA GLU A 345 -6.69 14.62 -25.30
C GLU A 345 -7.55 14.63 -24.03
N ALA A 346 -7.30 13.70 -23.11
CA ALA A 346 -8.00 13.63 -21.83
C ALA A 346 -7.74 14.87 -20.95
N ALA A 347 -6.49 15.38 -20.95
CA ALA A 347 -6.11 16.60 -20.27
C ALA A 347 -6.85 17.82 -20.85
N ALA A 348 -6.89 17.96 -22.17
CA ALA A 348 -7.60 19.05 -22.82
C ALA A 348 -9.11 19.03 -22.50
N ALA A 349 -9.72 17.85 -22.50
CA ALA A 349 -11.13 17.69 -22.13
C ALA A 349 -11.39 18.06 -20.67
N TYR A 350 -10.50 17.63 -19.76
CA TYR A 350 -10.62 17.94 -18.33
C TYR A 350 -10.43 19.43 -18.06
N ASP A 351 -9.43 20.05 -18.66
CA ASP A 351 -9.16 21.49 -18.50
C ASP A 351 -10.31 22.34 -19.09
N ALA A 352 -10.84 21.95 -20.24
CA ALA A 352 -12.01 22.62 -20.83
C ALA A 352 -13.24 22.58 -19.90
N ALA A 353 -13.50 21.42 -19.30
CA ALA A 353 -14.59 21.26 -18.34
C ALA A 353 -14.39 22.13 -17.08
N ARG A 354 -13.18 22.22 -16.55
CA ARG A 354 -12.82 23.10 -15.43
C ARG A 354 -12.97 24.59 -15.79
N ILE A 355 -12.52 24.99 -16.99
CA ILE A 355 -12.64 26.35 -17.49
C ILE A 355 -14.11 26.75 -17.65
N GLU A 356 -14.99 25.83 -18.09
CA GLU A 356 -16.43 26.07 -18.16
C GLU A 356 -17.07 26.14 -16.77
N ALA A 357 -16.67 25.24 -15.85
CA ALA A 357 -17.23 25.17 -14.50
C ALA A 357 -16.82 26.36 -13.62
N ALA A 358 -15.59 26.86 -13.73
CA ALA A 358 -15.02 27.86 -12.86
C ALA A 358 -15.87 29.16 -12.74
N PRO A 359 -16.31 29.82 -13.82
CA PRO A 359 -17.14 31.02 -13.73
C PRO A 359 -18.53 30.72 -13.15
N ARG A 360 -19.07 29.53 -13.40
CA ARG A 360 -20.38 29.11 -12.87
C ARG A 360 -20.30 28.88 -11.35
N PHE A 361 -19.25 28.23 -10.87
CA PHE A 361 -18.97 28.06 -9.45
C PHE A 361 -18.78 29.43 -8.77
N ALA A 362 -17.95 30.28 -9.34
CA ALA A 362 -17.72 31.63 -8.81
C ALA A 362 -19.03 32.44 -8.74
N ALA A 363 -19.88 32.34 -9.75
CA ALA A 363 -21.20 33.01 -9.75
C ALA A 363 -22.11 32.50 -8.63
N ALA A 364 -22.18 31.17 -8.41
CA ALA A 364 -22.95 30.58 -7.33
C ALA A 364 -22.48 31.06 -5.95
N VAL A 365 -21.17 31.10 -5.71
CA VAL A 365 -20.59 31.62 -4.47
C VAL A 365 -20.88 33.12 -4.31
N ASN A 366 -20.74 33.91 -5.38
CA ASN A 366 -20.97 35.36 -5.37
C ASN A 366 -22.44 35.73 -5.09
N GLU A 367 -23.39 34.90 -5.51
CA GLU A 367 -24.80 35.06 -5.15
C GLU A 367 -24.99 34.96 -3.63
N VAL A 368 -24.36 33.98 -2.98
CA VAL A 368 -24.42 33.82 -1.52
C VAL A 368 -23.68 34.96 -0.82
N LEU A 369 -22.52 35.40 -1.34
CA LEU A 369 -21.81 36.58 -0.81
C LEU A 369 -22.67 37.85 -0.87
N GLY A 370 -23.44 38.02 -1.94
CA GLY A 370 -24.43 39.11 -2.06
C GLY A 370 -25.51 39.04 -0.99
N ARG A 371 -26.03 37.86 -0.70
CA ARG A 371 -27.02 37.59 0.36
C ARG A 371 -26.44 37.88 1.76
N LEU A 372 -25.14 37.61 1.96
CA LEU A 372 -24.41 37.92 3.20
C LEU A 372 -24.04 39.40 3.32
N GLU A 373 -24.58 40.27 2.47
CA GLU A 373 -24.34 41.71 2.45
C GLU A 373 -22.86 42.10 2.39
N MET A 374 -22.02 41.29 1.71
CA MET A 374 -20.59 41.58 1.57
C MET A 374 -20.28 42.63 0.49
N GLY A 375 -21.28 43.37 0.05
CA GLY A 375 -21.13 44.49 -0.87
C GLY A 375 -20.68 44.08 -2.27
N THR A 376 -19.51 44.58 -2.69
CA THR A 376 -18.93 44.31 -4.01
C THR A 376 -17.81 43.27 -3.95
N ALA A 377 -17.71 42.54 -2.84
CA ALA A 377 -16.75 41.44 -2.71
C ALA A 377 -17.14 40.26 -3.66
N ALA A 378 -16.16 39.60 -4.19
CA ALA A 378 -16.39 38.48 -5.12
C ALA A 378 -15.31 37.41 -4.98
N LEU A 379 -15.70 36.16 -5.16
CA LEU A 379 -14.80 35.06 -5.44
C LEU A 379 -14.49 35.04 -6.95
N VAL A 380 -13.24 34.84 -7.28
CA VAL A 380 -12.75 34.58 -8.64
C VAL A 380 -12.16 33.17 -8.64
N CYS A 381 -12.53 32.36 -9.61
CA CYS A 381 -11.98 31.03 -9.81
C CYS A 381 -11.22 31.05 -11.15
N THR A 382 -9.90 30.86 -11.07
CA THR A 382 -9.02 30.82 -12.27
C THR A 382 -8.51 29.40 -12.49
N VAL A 383 -8.38 29.03 -13.75
CA VAL A 383 -7.82 27.75 -14.19
C VAL A 383 -6.63 28.06 -15.10
N GLU A 384 -5.45 27.63 -14.72
CA GLU A 384 -4.21 27.88 -15.45
C GLU A 384 -3.53 26.57 -15.81
N PRO A 385 -3.17 26.33 -17.07
CA PRO A 385 -2.51 25.11 -17.49
C PRO A 385 -1.15 24.96 -16.82
N LEU A 386 -0.81 23.74 -16.44
CA LEU A 386 0.48 23.36 -15.87
C LEU A 386 1.39 22.77 -16.97
N PRO A 387 2.71 22.93 -16.84
CA PRO A 387 3.65 22.22 -17.70
C PRO A 387 3.53 20.70 -17.48
N ARG A 388 3.79 19.91 -18.55
CA ARG A 388 3.56 18.45 -18.58
C ARG A 388 4.22 17.70 -17.42
N GLU A 389 5.41 18.10 -17.03
CA GLU A 389 6.16 17.52 -15.89
C GLU A 389 5.50 17.73 -14.53
N SER A 390 4.58 18.68 -14.43
CA SER A 390 3.82 18.97 -13.21
C SER A 390 2.45 18.28 -13.18
N TRP A 391 2.10 17.52 -14.22
CA TRP A 391 0.82 16.81 -14.26
C TRP A 391 0.78 15.69 -13.22
N SER A 392 -0.34 15.61 -12.54
CA SER A 392 -0.55 14.63 -11.46
C SER A 392 -1.99 14.14 -11.45
N ALA A 393 -2.31 13.21 -10.56
CA ALA A 393 -3.69 12.76 -10.38
C ALA A 393 -4.68 13.90 -10.04
N ALA A 394 -4.17 15.06 -9.59
CA ALA A 394 -4.98 16.25 -9.33
C ALA A 394 -5.35 17.03 -10.60
N GLY A 395 -4.72 16.76 -11.74
CA GLY A 395 -5.03 17.36 -13.04
C GLY A 395 -3.82 17.90 -13.78
N SER A 396 -4.10 18.45 -14.95
CA SER A 396 -3.18 19.10 -15.89
C SER A 396 -3.20 20.64 -15.77
N ALA A 397 -4.16 21.19 -15.02
CA ALA A 397 -4.26 22.61 -14.73
C ALA A 397 -4.36 22.89 -13.22
N SER A 398 -3.81 24.03 -12.82
CA SER A 398 -3.98 24.60 -11.48
C SER A 398 -5.31 25.35 -11.40
N VAL A 399 -6.11 25.04 -10.38
CA VAL A 399 -7.32 25.80 -10.05
C VAL A 399 -7.04 26.65 -8.83
N VAL A 400 -7.31 27.95 -8.88
CA VAL A 400 -7.06 28.87 -7.78
C VAL A 400 -8.30 29.70 -7.48
N PHE A 401 -8.72 29.68 -6.21
CA PHE A 401 -9.75 30.57 -5.69
C PHE A 401 -9.08 31.83 -5.13
N GLU A 402 -9.53 32.96 -5.61
CA GLU A 402 -9.06 34.27 -5.17
C GLU A 402 -10.22 35.12 -4.69
N PHE A 403 -9.97 35.91 -3.68
CA PHE A 403 -10.95 36.87 -3.12
C PHE A 403 -10.66 38.26 -3.62
N LYS A 404 -11.70 38.91 -4.15
CA LYS A 404 -11.69 40.32 -4.56
C LYS A 404 -12.55 41.11 -3.57
N PRO A 405 -11.97 41.90 -2.68
CA PRO A 405 -12.72 42.60 -1.63
C PRO A 405 -13.66 43.70 -2.12
N GLY A 406 -13.47 44.20 -3.34
CA GLY A 406 -14.30 45.25 -3.94
C GLY A 406 -14.12 45.35 -5.44
N ALA A 407 -15.06 45.98 -6.12
CA ALA A 407 -15.13 46.04 -7.58
C ALA A 407 -13.84 46.56 -8.27
N SER A 408 -13.16 47.52 -7.64
CA SER A 408 -11.91 48.11 -8.17
C SER A 408 -10.62 47.50 -7.62
N MET A 409 -10.73 46.51 -6.72
CA MET A 409 -9.56 45.87 -6.09
C MET A 409 -9.10 44.65 -6.90
N GLN A 410 -7.82 44.36 -6.80
CA GLN A 410 -7.26 43.15 -7.43
C GLN A 410 -7.62 41.90 -6.62
N PRO A 411 -7.89 40.78 -7.28
CA PRO A 411 -8.02 39.48 -6.62
C PRO A 411 -6.73 39.12 -5.86
N ARG A 412 -6.87 38.44 -4.77
CA ARG A 412 -5.74 37.93 -3.96
C ARG A 412 -6.09 36.57 -3.38
N PRO A 413 -5.10 35.70 -3.13
CA PRO A 413 -5.32 34.39 -2.53
C PRO A 413 -6.14 34.46 -1.25
N LEU A 414 -7.05 33.51 -1.03
CA LEU A 414 -7.90 33.43 0.16
C LEU A 414 -7.10 33.53 1.46
N ALA A 415 -5.91 32.92 1.51
CA ALA A 415 -5.00 32.96 2.65
C ALA A 415 -4.52 34.38 3.02
N ARG A 416 -4.72 35.39 2.15
CA ARG A 416 -4.36 36.79 2.38
C ARG A 416 -5.54 37.71 2.77
N ILE A 417 -6.70 37.13 3.06
CA ILE A 417 -7.83 37.85 3.62
C ILE A 417 -7.47 38.26 5.05
N ALA A 418 -7.54 39.55 5.34
CA ALA A 418 -7.04 40.11 6.62
C ALA A 418 -8.04 39.98 7.77
N SER A 419 -9.34 39.85 7.48
CA SER A 419 -10.41 39.78 8.48
C SER A 419 -10.90 38.35 8.69
N GLY A 420 -10.86 37.87 9.94
CA GLY A 420 -11.41 36.56 10.31
C GLY A 420 -12.87 36.39 9.92
N GLY A 421 -13.70 37.40 10.20
CA GLY A 421 -15.11 37.37 9.83
C GLY A 421 -15.38 37.38 8.31
N GLU A 422 -14.53 38.08 7.51
CA GLU A 422 -14.66 38.04 6.05
C GLU A 422 -14.35 36.67 5.50
N ILE A 423 -13.25 36.06 5.95
CA ILE A 423 -12.88 34.72 5.50
C ILE A 423 -13.94 33.67 5.90
N SER A 424 -14.49 33.73 7.13
CA SER A 424 -15.54 32.84 7.58
C SER A 424 -16.79 32.94 6.71
N ARG A 425 -17.18 34.16 6.30
CA ARG A 425 -18.34 34.33 5.40
C ARG A 425 -18.08 33.87 3.96
N VAL A 426 -16.85 34.07 3.44
CA VAL A 426 -16.47 33.52 2.13
C VAL A 426 -16.52 31.99 2.18
N MET A 427 -16.06 31.39 3.26
CA MET A 427 -16.10 29.95 3.47
C MET A 427 -17.53 29.45 3.56
N LEU A 428 -18.38 30.13 4.34
CA LEU A 428 -19.81 29.83 4.41
C LEU A 428 -20.45 29.88 3.01
N ALA A 429 -20.15 30.92 2.22
CA ALA A 429 -20.66 31.03 0.86
C ALA A 429 -20.22 29.89 -0.05
N ILE A 430 -18.95 29.47 0.05
CA ILE A 430 -18.44 28.31 -0.69
C ILE A 430 -19.17 27.02 -0.27
N LYS A 431 -19.34 26.78 1.03
CA LYS A 431 -20.03 25.59 1.56
C LYS A 431 -21.49 25.54 1.15
N VAL A 432 -22.19 26.67 1.18
CA VAL A 432 -23.57 26.74 0.68
C VAL A 432 -23.64 26.47 -0.82
N ALA A 433 -22.72 27.01 -1.62
CA ALA A 433 -22.66 26.75 -3.05
C ALA A 433 -22.34 25.27 -3.38
N LEU A 434 -21.54 24.60 -2.55
CA LEU A 434 -21.27 23.16 -2.66
C LEU A 434 -22.52 22.34 -2.28
N GLY A 435 -23.25 22.74 -1.24
CA GLY A 435 -24.41 22.02 -0.74
C GLY A 435 -24.07 20.54 -0.45
N ALA A 436 -24.97 19.64 -0.79
CA ALA A 436 -24.79 18.20 -0.56
C ALA A 436 -23.58 17.55 -1.31
N LYS A 437 -22.93 18.28 -2.21
CA LYS A 437 -21.70 17.84 -2.90
C LYS A 437 -20.43 18.06 -2.07
N ASP A 438 -20.53 18.79 -0.96
CA ASP A 438 -19.43 18.87 0.01
C ASP A 438 -19.34 17.55 0.79
N GLY A 439 -18.27 16.82 0.65
CA GLY A 439 -18.07 15.53 1.34
C GLY A 439 -17.93 15.62 2.86
N THR A 440 -17.97 16.83 3.45
CA THR A 440 -17.89 17.06 4.89
C THR A 440 -19.28 16.96 5.53
N GLU A 441 -19.44 16.16 6.57
CA GLU A 441 -20.73 15.93 7.19
C GLU A 441 -21.09 16.94 8.27
N THR A 442 -20.09 17.42 9.03
CA THR A 442 -20.26 18.35 10.14
C THR A 442 -19.38 19.58 9.96
N LEU A 443 -19.99 20.75 10.01
CA LEU A 443 -19.33 22.04 9.89
C LEU A 443 -19.44 22.81 11.21
N VAL A 444 -18.30 23.23 11.76
CA VAL A 444 -18.25 23.99 13.02
C VAL A 444 -17.78 25.40 12.69
N PHE A 445 -18.68 26.38 12.79
CA PHE A 445 -18.39 27.79 12.55
C PHE A 445 -18.05 28.52 13.84
N ASP A 446 -16.88 29.15 13.88
CA ASP A 446 -16.45 30.06 14.93
C ASP A 446 -16.21 31.46 14.35
N GLU A 447 -16.59 32.49 15.08
CA GLU A 447 -16.41 33.92 14.70
C GLU A 447 -17.03 34.35 13.35
N VAL A 448 -17.97 33.57 12.80
CA VAL A 448 -18.64 33.91 11.52
C VAL A 448 -19.40 35.23 11.59
N ASP A 449 -19.78 35.63 12.80
CA ASP A 449 -20.50 36.84 13.17
C ASP A 449 -19.59 38.02 13.52
N ALA A 450 -18.27 37.91 13.39
CA ALA A 450 -17.33 38.98 13.69
C ALA A 450 -17.58 40.21 12.78
N GLY A 451 -17.92 41.32 13.39
CA GLY A 451 -18.23 42.58 12.69
C GLY A 451 -19.62 42.61 12.00
N VAL A 452 -20.50 41.68 12.34
CA VAL A 452 -21.85 41.58 11.78
C VAL A 452 -22.87 42.14 12.77
N GLY A 453 -23.88 42.87 12.25
CA GLY A 453 -24.99 43.41 13.04
C GLY A 453 -26.16 43.82 12.14
N GLY A 454 -27.29 44.15 12.75
CA GLY A 454 -28.47 44.64 12.02
C GLY A 454 -29.03 43.66 10.99
N SER A 455 -29.25 44.10 9.77
CA SER A 455 -29.82 43.27 8.67
C SER A 455 -28.90 42.14 8.27
N THR A 456 -27.58 42.34 8.29
CA THR A 456 -26.58 41.33 7.96
C THR A 456 -26.63 40.11 8.90
N ALA A 457 -27.01 40.29 10.16
CA ALA A 457 -27.19 39.23 11.14
C ALA A 457 -28.36 38.29 10.76
N ASN A 458 -29.46 38.85 10.25
CA ASN A 458 -30.60 38.05 9.76
C ASN A 458 -30.22 37.27 8.48
N ALA A 459 -29.48 37.91 7.58
CA ALA A 459 -28.99 37.28 6.37
C ALA A 459 -28.06 36.11 6.70
N LEU A 460 -27.10 36.30 7.61
CA LEU A 460 -26.20 35.25 8.09
C LEU A 460 -26.98 34.08 8.71
N ALA A 461 -27.97 34.38 9.57
CA ALA A 461 -28.79 33.35 10.18
C ALA A 461 -29.56 32.51 9.15
N ALA A 462 -30.13 33.15 8.13
CA ALA A 462 -30.83 32.47 7.05
C ALA A 462 -29.89 31.57 6.23
N VAL A 463 -28.68 32.02 5.92
CA VAL A 463 -27.67 31.26 5.17
C VAL A 463 -27.14 30.06 5.98
N LEU A 464 -26.94 30.20 7.29
CA LEU A 464 -26.57 29.09 8.17
C LEU A 464 -27.67 28.04 8.28
N ALA A 465 -28.95 28.48 8.37
CA ALA A 465 -30.10 27.58 8.40
C ALA A 465 -30.26 26.79 7.08
N GLU A 466 -30.00 27.45 5.93
CA GLU A 466 -29.99 26.81 4.61
C GLU A 466 -28.88 25.75 4.52
N LEU A 467 -27.66 26.08 4.94
CA LEU A 467 -26.54 25.11 4.97
C LEU A 467 -26.89 23.89 5.85
N ALA A 468 -27.63 24.12 6.94
CA ALA A 468 -28.06 23.05 7.85
C ALA A 468 -29.14 22.11 7.25
N GLU A 469 -29.66 22.39 6.05
CA GLU A 469 -30.51 21.43 5.33
C GLU A 469 -29.72 20.27 4.73
N SER A 470 -28.44 20.47 4.44
CA SER A 470 -27.55 19.46 3.83
C SER A 470 -26.42 19.00 4.75
N HIS A 471 -26.11 19.73 5.82
CA HIS A 471 -25.01 19.46 6.74
C HIS A 471 -25.46 19.56 8.20
N GLN A 472 -24.75 18.86 9.07
CA GLN A 472 -24.80 19.21 10.49
C GLN A 472 -23.97 20.47 10.72
N VAL A 473 -24.61 21.55 11.18
CA VAL A 473 -23.95 22.84 11.44
C VAL A 473 -23.93 23.13 12.94
N ILE A 474 -22.74 23.41 13.46
CA ILE A 474 -22.54 23.87 14.83
C ILE A 474 -22.00 25.30 14.74
N ALA A 475 -22.81 26.30 15.12
CA ALA A 475 -22.42 27.71 15.05
C ALA A 475 -22.17 28.28 16.45
N ILE A 476 -20.99 28.85 16.65
CA ILE A 476 -20.61 29.56 17.85
C ILE A 476 -20.74 31.05 17.59
N THR A 477 -21.71 31.70 18.23
CA THR A 477 -22.09 33.08 17.91
C THR A 477 -22.55 33.84 19.14
N HIS A 478 -22.62 35.15 19.01
CA HIS A 478 -23.29 36.05 19.99
C HIS A 478 -24.59 36.65 19.40
N LEU A 479 -24.95 36.23 18.17
CA LEU A 479 -26.12 36.80 17.49
C LEU A 479 -27.41 36.06 17.87
N ALA A 480 -28.33 36.79 18.47
CA ALA A 480 -29.70 36.35 18.77
C ALA A 480 -30.42 35.81 17.52
N GLN A 481 -30.22 36.45 16.37
CA GLN A 481 -30.86 36.09 15.09
C GLN A 481 -30.48 34.68 14.64
N VAL A 482 -29.25 34.24 14.89
CA VAL A 482 -28.82 32.85 14.57
C VAL A 482 -29.41 31.87 15.59
N ALA A 483 -29.39 32.23 16.88
CA ALA A 483 -29.94 31.40 17.95
C ALA A 483 -31.44 31.12 17.79
N VAL A 484 -32.22 32.05 17.25
CA VAL A 484 -33.66 31.85 16.98
C VAL A 484 -33.92 30.73 15.97
N LEU A 485 -33.06 30.57 14.96
CA LEU A 485 -33.18 29.57 13.91
C LEU A 485 -32.61 28.19 14.26
N ALA A 486 -31.97 28.07 15.44
CA ALA A 486 -31.36 26.81 15.86
C ALA A 486 -32.39 25.71 16.15
N ASP A 487 -32.11 24.47 15.74
CA ASP A 487 -32.87 23.31 16.20
C ASP A 487 -32.49 22.97 17.66
N THR A 488 -31.24 23.11 18.01
CA THR A 488 -30.77 22.96 19.41
C THR A 488 -29.91 24.16 19.80
N HIS A 489 -30.16 24.70 20.99
CA HIS A 489 -29.45 25.87 21.50
C HIS A 489 -28.79 25.56 22.85
N TYR A 490 -27.51 25.92 22.99
CA TYR A 490 -26.74 25.82 24.22
C TYR A 490 -26.24 27.21 24.64
N THR A 491 -26.30 27.47 25.94
CA THR A 491 -25.59 28.61 26.51
C THR A 491 -24.23 28.19 27.08
N VAL A 492 -23.23 28.98 26.83
CA VAL A 492 -21.88 28.85 27.36
C VAL A 492 -21.65 29.92 28.40
N THR A 493 -21.65 29.54 29.66
CA THR A 493 -21.48 30.43 30.78
C THR A 493 -20.18 30.13 31.54
N LYS A 494 -19.67 31.17 32.24
CA LYS A 494 -18.49 31.04 33.09
C LYS A 494 -18.92 31.23 34.55
N THR A 495 -18.59 30.22 35.39
CA THR A 495 -18.86 30.35 36.82
C THR A 495 -17.99 31.43 37.46
N ALA A 496 -18.57 32.19 38.42
CA ALA A 496 -17.80 33.16 39.20
C ALA A 496 -16.97 32.43 40.27
N GLY A 497 -15.72 32.85 40.51
CA GLY A 497 -14.86 32.30 41.55
C GLY A 497 -13.37 32.36 41.20
N ASP A 498 -12.52 31.92 42.13
CA ASP A 498 -11.06 31.89 41.96
C ASP A 498 -10.59 30.85 40.89
N ALA A 499 -11.42 29.85 40.60
CA ALA A 499 -11.19 28.86 39.54
C ALA A 499 -12.44 28.81 38.63
N PRO A 500 -12.55 29.73 37.66
CA PRO A 500 -13.72 29.79 36.81
C PRO A 500 -13.83 28.56 35.91
N GLU A 501 -15.06 28.05 35.81
CA GLU A 501 -15.37 26.89 34.97
C GLU A 501 -16.34 27.27 33.87
N THR A 502 -16.12 26.70 32.67
CA THR A 502 -17.07 26.82 31.56
C THR A 502 -18.13 25.73 31.69
N VAL A 503 -19.39 26.12 31.66
CA VAL A 503 -20.56 25.24 31.71
C VAL A 503 -21.36 25.38 30.43
N LEU A 504 -21.70 24.25 29.82
CA LEU A 504 -22.64 24.17 28.68
C LEU A 504 -24.02 23.75 29.22
N THR A 505 -25.02 24.55 28.92
CA THR A 505 -26.40 24.25 29.33
C THR A 505 -27.31 24.29 28.11
N PRO A 506 -28.04 23.24 27.79
CA PRO A 506 -29.07 23.28 26.76
C PRO A 506 -30.20 24.21 27.24
N VAL A 507 -30.72 25.04 26.34
CA VAL A 507 -31.81 25.97 26.64
C VAL A 507 -32.99 25.76 25.69
N GLU A 508 -34.19 25.68 26.28
CA GLU A 508 -35.44 25.45 25.55
C GLU A 508 -36.54 26.41 26.04
N GLY A 509 -37.59 26.55 25.24
CA GLY A 509 -38.76 27.33 25.64
C GLY A 509 -38.45 28.75 26.11
N ASP A 510 -38.94 29.12 27.31
CA ASP A 510 -38.79 30.47 27.88
C ASP A 510 -37.35 30.82 28.23
N GLU A 511 -36.50 29.85 28.57
CA GLU A 511 -35.07 30.06 28.84
C GLU A 511 -34.34 30.49 27.58
N ARG A 512 -34.68 29.88 26.43
CA ARG A 512 -34.14 30.30 25.14
C ARG A 512 -34.56 31.71 24.74
N VAL A 513 -35.81 32.10 25.05
CA VAL A 513 -36.30 33.46 24.81
C VAL A 513 -35.61 34.48 25.70
N ALA A 514 -35.27 34.10 26.92
CA ALA A 514 -34.54 34.99 27.85
C ALA A 514 -33.06 35.19 27.46
N GLU A 515 -32.45 34.22 26.84
CA GLU A 515 -31.05 34.28 26.37
C GLU A 515 -30.90 35.08 25.06
N VAL A 516 -31.93 35.04 24.19
CA VAL A 516 -31.98 35.74 22.91
C VAL A 516 -32.58 37.13 23.03
#